data_18a3b831e834b09ac1f63fb88a258d16
#
_entry.id   18a3b831e834b09ac1f63fb88a258d16
#
_cell.length_a   1.000
_cell.length_b   1.000
_cell.length_c   1.000
_cell.angle_alpha   90.00
_cell.angle_beta   90.00
_cell.angle_gamma   90.00
#
_symmetry.space_group_name_H-M   'P 1'
#
loop_
_entity.id
_entity.type
_entity.pdbx_description
1 polymer ?
#
loop_
_entity_poly.entity_id
_entity_poly.type
_entity_poly.pdbx_seq_one_letter_code
_entity_poly.pdbx_strand_id
1 'polypeptide(L)'
;MSLYESYLEEIEERKGMELHPKPIDDKALTNEIISQIKDIENKYREDSLNHFIYNVLPGTTGAAEAKAQFLKEVILEKITLEEISSDFALELLSHMKGGPSVEVLLDLILDAEESIAQKAGEILKTQVFLYEADTERLRKGFTSGNKVVRDILESYSKAEFFTKLPDIEKEIKIVTYIAAEGDISTDLLSPGGEAHSRADRELHGKCMISAEAQSEIQKMQDHHPDKRIMLIAEKGTMGVGSSRMSGVNNVALWTGKPGSPLYPLC
;
A
#
# COMPACT_ATOMS: atom_id res chain seq x y z
N MET A 1 31.55 -0.73 2.22
CA MET A 1 30.27 -0.20 1.69
C MET A 1 29.15 -0.97 2.38
N SER A 2 28.21 -0.30 3.00
CA SER A 2 27.05 -0.96 3.60
C SER A 2 26.05 -1.41 2.54
N LEU A 3 25.06 -2.25 2.91
CA LEU A 3 24.00 -2.63 1.96
C LEU A 3 23.18 -1.41 1.53
N TYR A 4 22.95 -0.50 2.47
CA TYR A 4 22.23 0.72 2.20
C TYR A 4 22.99 1.68 1.26
N GLU A 5 24.30 1.83 1.43
CA GLU A 5 25.12 2.63 0.50
C GLU A 5 25.09 2.04 -0.92
N SER A 6 25.16 0.71 -1.05
CA SER A 6 25.02 0.04 -2.35
C SER A 6 23.63 0.24 -2.98
N TYR A 7 22.57 0.28 -2.14
CA TYR A 7 21.22 0.58 -2.61
C TYR A 7 21.07 2.01 -3.10
N LEU A 8 21.70 2.99 -2.43
CA LEU A 8 21.73 4.39 -2.90
C LEU A 8 22.45 4.53 -4.24
N GLU A 9 23.56 3.81 -4.45
CA GLU A 9 24.27 3.79 -5.75
C GLU A 9 23.36 3.21 -6.84
N GLU A 10 22.63 2.10 -6.57
CA GLU A 10 21.65 1.54 -7.52
C GLU A 10 20.52 2.54 -7.85
N ILE A 11 20.06 3.32 -6.86
CA ILE A 11 19.05 4.38 -7.09
C ILE A 11 19.59 5.42 -8.09
N GLU A 12 20.80 5.91 -7.90
CA GLU A 12 21.38 6.92 -8.80
C GLU A 12 21.65 6.37 -10.21
N GLU A 13 22.09 5.11 -10.32
CA GLU A 13 22.24 4.43 -11.61
C GLU A 13 20.89 4.33 -12.34
N ARG A 14 19.85 3.87 -11.64
CA ARG A 14 18.49 3.73 -12.20
C ARG A 14 17.90 5.09 -12.60
N LYS A 15 18.12 6.11 -11.79
CA LYS A 15 17.71 7.49 -12.11
C LYS A 15 18.35 8.00 -13.39
N GLY A 16 19.63 7.67 -13.63
CA GLY A 16 20.31 7.96 -14.90
C GLY A 16 19.69 7.25 -16.12
N MET A 17 18.94 6.17 -15.90
CA MET A 17 18.18 5.42 -16.90
C MET A 17 16.69 5.83 -16.96
N GLU A 18 16.28 6.89 -16.25
CA GLU A 18 14.88 7.33 -16.11
C GLU A 18 13.96 6.23 -15.48
N LEU A 19 14.53 5.41 -14.59
CA LEU A 19 13.79 4.35 -13.89
C LEU A 19 13.57 4.71 -12.43
N HIS A 20 12.45 4.23 -11.86
CA HIS A 20 12.19 4.33 -10.42
C HIS A 20 13.17 3.49 -9.60
N PRO A 21 13.39 3.82 -8.30
CA PRO A 21 14.13 2.96 -7.39
C PRO A 21 13.61 1.53 -7.42
N LYS A 22 14.51 0.55 -7.36
CA LYS A 22 14.12 -0.85 -7.22
C LYS A 22 13.51 -1.06 -5.83
N PRO A 23 12.38 -1.76 -5.70
CA PRO A 23 11.83 -2.08 -4.40
C PRO A 23 12.78 -2.95 -3.59
N ILE A 24 12.78 -2.72 -2.29
CA ILE A 24 13.59 -3.47 -1.33
C ILE A 24 12.86 -4.78 -1.03
N ASP A 25 13.43 -5.91 -1.45
CA ASP A 25 12.94 -7.27 -1.19
C ASP A 25 13.85 -8.08 -0.27
N ASP A 26 15.04 -7.56 0.03
CA ASP A 26 16.05 -8.18 0.85
C ASP A 26 15.87 -7.89 2.34
N LYS A 27 15.85 -8.96 3.16
CA LYS A 27 15.69 -8.87 4.62
C LYS A 27 16.86 -8.16 5.31
N ALA A 28 18.09 -8.37 4.83
CA ALA A 28 19.28 -7.81 5.47
C ALA A 28 19.34 -6.30 5.25
N LEU A 29 19.05 -5.82 4.03
CA LEU A 29 18.94 -4.39 3.72
C LEU A 29 17.81 -3.74 4.54
N THR A 30 16.64 -4.39 4.63
CA THR A 30 15.53 -3.87 5.44
C THR A 30 15.90 -3.76 6.92
N ASN A 31 16.63 -4.74 7.47
CA ASN A 31 17.10 -4.68 8.85
C ASN A 31 18.15 -3.58 9.06
N GLU A 32 19.01 -3.31 8.08
CA GLU A 32 19.95 -2.18 8.15
C GLU A 32 19.19 -0.86 8.17
N ILE A 33 18.19 -0.69 7.31
CA ILE A 33 17.29 0.48 7.28
C ILE A 33 16.58 0.66 8.64
N ILE A 34 16.03 -0.41 9.21
CA ILE A 34 15.40 -0.38 10.54
C ILE A 34 16.40 0.05 11.62
N SER A 35 17.63 -0.42 11.54
CA SER A 35 18.69 -0.01 12.48
C SER A 35 19.01 1.48 12.37
N GLN A 36 19.07 2.01 11.15
CA GLN A 36 19.28 3.43 10.90
C GLN A 36 18.10 4.30 11.38
N ILE A 37 16.88 3.82 11.24
CA ILE A 37 15.67 4.50 11.77
C ILE A 37 15.70 4.59 13.29
N LYS A 38 16.16 3.54 13.97
CA LYS A 38 16.27 3.50 15.44
C LYS A 38 17.36 4.42 16.00
N ASP A 39 18.37 4.74 15.21
CA ASP A 39 19.48 5.62 15.58
C ASP A 39 19.19 7.06 15.18
N ILE A 40 18.82 7.89 16.17
CA ILE A 40 18.41 9.29 15.95
C ILE A 40 19.53 10.16 15.37
N GLU A 41 20.78 9.79 15.59
CA GLU A 41 21.96 10.52 15.08
C GLU A 41 22.43 10.00 13.70
N ASN A 42 21.75 8.99 13.15
CA ASN A 42 22.18 8.41 11.89
C ASN A 42 21.95 9.35 10.71
N LYS A 43 23.00 9.61 9.95
CA LYS A 43 22.96 10.52 8.78
C LYS A 43 21.97 10.12 7.68
N TYR A 44 21.59 8.83 7.63
CA TYR A 44 20.66 8.29 6.64
C TYR A 44 19.24 8.12 7.19
N ARG A 45 18.97 8.51 8.43
CA ARG A 45 17.71 8.20 9.12
C ARG A 45 16.48 8.68 8.36
N GLU A 46 16.50 9.91 7.85
CA GLU A 46 15.37 10.50 7.10
C GLU A 46 15.12 9.74 5.79
N ASP A 47 16.17 9.47 5.00
CA ASP A 47 16.07 8.70 3.77
C ASP A 47 15.61 7.26 4.06
N SER A 48 16.13 6.66 5.14
CA SER A 48 15.76 5.30 5.58
C SER A 48 14.28 5.21 5.96
N LEU A 49 13.73 6.22 6.64
CA LEU A 49 12.30 6.32 6.92
C LEU A 49 11.48 6.36 5.63
N ASN A 50 11.87 7.20 4.68
CA ASN A 50 11.20 7.29 3.39
C ASN A 50 11.24 5.96 2.62
N HIS A 51 12.42 5.33 2.53
CA HIS A 51 12.56 4.03 1.87
C HIS A 51 11.81 2.91 2.59
N PHE A 52 11.79 2.91 3.93
CA PHE A 52 11.03 1.94 4.72
C PHE A 52 9.54 2.04 4.46
N ILE A 53 9.00 3.26 4.44
CA ILE A 53 7.57 3.49 4.23
C ILE A 53 7.17 3.11 2.81
N TYR A 54 7.91 3.57 1.79
CA TYR A 54 7.45 3.56 0.40
C TYR A 54 8.13 2.52 -0.50
N ASN A 55 9.34 2.03 -0.18
CA ASN A 55 10.11 1.20 -1.10
C ASN A 55 10.27 -0.26 -0.67
N VAL A 56 9.92 -0.62 0.57
CA VAL A 56 9.95 -2.02 1.00
C VAL A 56 8.81 -2.78 0.34
N LEU A 57 9.16 -3.81 -0.45
CA LEU A 57 8.20 -4.62 -1.18
C LEU A 57 7.29 -5.40 -0.22
N PRO A 58 5.96 -5.26 -0.32
CA PRO A 58 5.02 -6.02 0.49
C PRO A 58 4.88 -7.47 -0.02
N GLY A 59 4.05 -8.26 0.63
CA GLY A 59 3.77 -9.66 0.28
C GLY A 59 4.56 -10.63 1.13
N THR A 60 5.21 -11.62 0.49
CA THR A 60 5.86 -12.75 1.18
C THR A 60 7.39 -12.70 1.16
N THR A 61 7.98 -11.53 0.94
CA THR A 61 9.44 -11.35 0.92
C THR A 61 10.02 -11.32 2.34
N GLY A 62 11.33 -11.56 2.45
CA GLY A 62 12.05 -11.37 3.71
C GLY A 62 12.03 -9.92 4.19
N ALA A 63 12.00 -8.96 3.26
CA ALA A 63 11.82 -7.54 3.55
C ALA A 63 10.45 -7.26 4.18
N ALA A 64 9.38 -7.83 3.63
CA ALA A 64 8.04 -7.70 4.18
C ALA A 64 7.95 -8.28 5.60
N GLU A 65 8.60 -9.40 5.87
CA GLU A 65 8.67 -9.98 7.22
C GLU A 65 9.34 -9.02 8.21
N ALA A 66 10.52 -8.47 7.85
CA ALA A 66 11.23 -7.52 8.70
C ALA A 66 10.40 -6.24 8.94
N LYS A 67 9.76 -5.71 7.90
CA LYS A 67 8.87 -4.54 8.00
C LYS A 67 7.68 -4.83 8.92
N ALA A 68 6.98 -5.94 8.74
CA ALA A 68 5.81 -6.29 9.55
C ALA A 68 6.17 -6.46 11.03
N GLN A 69 7.29 -7.12 11.36
CA GLN A 69 7.74 -7.30 12.74
C GLN A 69 8.14 -5.96 13.38
N PHE A 70 8.81 -5.07 12.64
CA PHE A 70 9.14 -3.75 13.15
C PHE A 70 7.89 -2.90 13.41
N LEU A 71 6.91 -2.92 12.50
CA LEU A 71 5.63 -2.25 12.71
C LEU A 71 4.89 -2.79 13.93
N LYS A 72 4.94 -4.11 14.19
CA LYS A 72 4.40 -4.70 15.42
C LYS A 72 5.06 -4.14 16.68
N GLU A 73 6.39 -3.95 16.67
CA GLU A 73 7.09 -3.34 17.81
C GLU A 73 6.64 -1.90 18.08
N VAL A 74 6.38 -1.12 17.01
CA VAL A 74 5.86 0.25 17.12
C VAL A 74 4.41 0.24 17.60
N ILE A 75 3.55 -0.63 17.06
CA ILE A 75 2.14 -0.75 17.45
C ILE A 75 2.01 -1.10 18.94
N LEU A 76 2.88 -1.97 19.44
CA LEU A 76 2.91 -2.38 20.85
C LEU A 76 3.71 -1.41 21.76
N GLU A 77 4.08 -0.24 21.24
CA GLU A 77 4.84 0.81 21.95
C GLU A 77 6.17 0.32 22.56
N LYS A 78 6.72 -0.79 22.04
CA LYS A 78 8.07 -1.26 22.41
C LYS A 78 9.16 -0.37 21.82
N ILE A 79 8.85 0.31 20.75
CA ILE A 79 9.67 1.30 20.07
C ILE A 79 8.78 2.53 19.83
N THR A 80 9.26 3.69 20.21
CA THR A 80 8.60 4.97 19.97
C THR A 80 9.36 5.75 18.91
N LEU A 81 8.65 6.18 17.87
CA LEU A 81 9.15 7.03 16.81
C LEU A 81 8.22 8.23 16.67
N GLU A 82 8.78 9.42 16.42
CA GLU A 82 7.97 10.63 16.19
C GLU A 82 7.23 10.55 14.85
N GLU A 83 7.84 9.94 13.83
CA GLU A 83 7.36 9.89 12.47
C GLU A 83 6.37 8.74 12.20
N ILE A 84 6.40 7.68 13.01
CA ILE A 84 5.51 6.52 12.85
C ILE A 84 4.78 6.28 14.18
N SER A 85 3.58 6.80 14.28
CA SER A 85 2.68 6.49 15.42
C SER A 85 2.15 5.05 15.34
N SER A 86 1.59 4.54 16.45
CA SER A 86 0.93 3.22 16.48
C SER A 86 -0.17 3.09 15.42
N ASP A 87 -0.99 4.13 15.24
CA ASP A 87 -2.07 4.15 14.23
C ASP A 87 -1.51 4.16 12.81
N PHE A 88 -0.46 4.94 12.54
CA PHE A 88 0.18 4.94 11.23
C PHE A 88 0.91 3.61 10.94
N ALA A 89 1.50 2.97 11.95
CA ALA A 89 2.07 1.65 11.81
C ALA A 89 1.01 0.59 11.46
N LEU A 90 -0.20 0.66 12.04
CA LEU A 90 -1.34 -0.18 11.66
C LEU A 90 -1.80 0.09 10.22
N GLU A 91 -1.83 1.33 9.80
CA GLU A 91 -2.13 1.72 8.42
C GLU A 91 -1.12 1.12 7.44
N LEU A 92 0.19 1.29 7.69
CA LEU A 92 1.25 0.69 6.89
C LEU A 92 1.11 -0.85 6.82
N LEU A 93 0.79 -1.49 7.94
CA LEU A 93 0.55 -2.94 8.00
C LEU A 93 -0.65 -3.35 7.14
N SER A 94 -1.71 -2.52 7.10
CA SER A 94 -2.92 -2.77 6.31
C SER A 94 -2.67 -2.80 4.81
N HIS A 95 -1.66 -2.07 4.33
CA HIS A 95 -1.27 -2.01 2.92
C HIS A 95 -0.46 -3.22 2.46
N MET A 96 0.11 -4.01 3.37
CA MET A 96 1.00 -5.13 3.01
C MET A 96 0.27 -6.34 2.41
N LYS A 97 -1.03 -6.52 2.72
CA LYS A 97 -1.95 -7.45 2.05
C LYS A 97 -1.50 -8.91 1.94
N GLY A 98 -0.99 -9.51 2.99
CA GLY A 98 -0.74 -10.95 3.02
C GLY A 98 0.57 -11.37 3.69
N GLY A 99 0.83 -12.66 3.77
CA GLY A 99 2.02 -13.24 4.37
C GLY A 99 2.31 -12.71 5.77
N PRO A 100 3.52 -12.19 6.03
CA PRO A 100 3.94 -11.72 7.33
C PRO A 100 3.03 -10.67 7.98
N SER A 101 2.32 -9.86 7.19
CA SER A 101 1.37 -8.89 7.75
C SER A 101 0.16 -9.58 8.39
N VAL A 102 -0.31 -10.69 7.80
CA VAL A 102 -1.39 -11.50 8.39
C VAL A 102 -0.95 -12.14 9.69
N GLU A 103 0.27 -12.69 9.75
CA GLU A 103 0.84 -13.26 10.98
C GLU A 103 0.88 -12.23 12.11
N VAL A 104 1.36 -11.01 11.82
CA VAL A 104 1.40 -9.91 12.78
C VAL A 104 0.00 -9.46 13.20
N LEU A 105 -0.94 -9.34 12.27
CA LEU A 105 -2.32 -9.01 12.61
C LEU A 105 -2.94 -10.07 13.55
N LEU A 106 -2.69 -11.36 13.30
CA LEU A 106 -3.15 -12.44 14.17
C LEU A 106 -2.49 -12.40 15.56
N ASP A 107 -1.22 -12.06 15.63
CA ASP A 107 -0.55 -11.85 16.93
C ASP A 107 -1.21 -10.71 17.72
N LEU A 108 -1.48 -9.57 17.06
CA LEU A 108 -2.15 -8.44 17.69
C LEU A 108 -3.58 -8.78 18.14
N ILE A 109 -4.34 -9.52 17.32
CA ILE A 109 -5.71 -9.93 17.64
C ILE A 109 -5.78 -10.89 18.85
N LEU A 110 -4.80 -11.78 18.97
CA LEU A 110 -4.82 -12.81 19.98
C LEU A 110 -4.16 -12.38 21.30
N ASP A 111 -3.14 -11.52 21.26
CA ASP A 111 -2.24 -11.28 22.36
C ASP A 111 -2.15 -9.81 22.82
N ALA A 112 -2.62 -8.84 22.02
CA ALA A 112 -2.57 -7.42 22.39
C ALA A 112 -3.81 -6.99 23.22
N GLU A 113 -3.76 -5.75 23.71
CA GLU A 113 -4.91 -5.13 24.37
C GLU A 113 -6.12 -4.95 23.42
N GLU A 114 -7.32 -4.88 23.99
CA GLU A 114 -8.59 -4.93 23.25
C GLU A 114 -8.68 -3.86 22.14
N SER A 115 -8.20 -2.65 22.38
CA SER A 115 -8.25 -1.55 21.42
C SER A 115 -7.42 -1.84 20.17
N ILE A 116 -6.21 -2.37 20.34
CA ILE A 116 -5.30 -2.77 19.26
C ILE A 116 -5.87 -4.00 18.55
N ALA A 117 -6.34 -5.00 19.31
CA ALA A 117 -6.91 -6.22 18.75
C ALA A 117 -8.12 -5.93 17.85
N GLN A 118 -9.00 -4.99 18.24
CA GLN A 118 -10.15 -4.57 17.43
C GLN A 118 -9.69 -3.90 16.11
N LYS A 119 -8.75 -2.95 16.16
CA LYS A 119 -8.21 -2.30 14.96
C LYS A 119 -7.55 -3.30 14.02
N ALA A 120 -6.73 -4.21 14.54
CA ALA A 120 -6.11 -5.28 13.78
C ALA A 120 -7.16 -6.23 13.16
N GLY A 121 -8.25 -6.50 13.88
CA GLY A 121 -9.38 -7.29 13.40
C GLY A 121 -10.06 -6.65 12.19
N GLU A 122 -10.32 -5.34 12.23
CA GLU A 122 -10.91 -4.62 11.08
C GLU A 122 -10.00 -4.70 9.84
N ILE A 123 -8.69 -4.60 10.03
CA ILE A 123 -7.74 -4.78 8.93
C ILE A 123 -7.79 -6.22 8.40
N LEU A 124 -7.79 -7.22 9.29
CA LEU A 124 -7.79 -8.63 8.86
C LEU A 124 -9.05 -9.01 8.08
N LYS A 125 -10.21 -8.42 8.36
CA LYS A 125 -11.45 -8.61 7.57
C LYS A 125 -11.26 -8.24 6.08
N THR A 126 -10.29 -7.40 5.74
CA THR A 126 -9.96 -7.01 4.37
C THR A 126 -8.91 -7.90 3.71
N GLN A 127 -8.31 -8.85 4.45
CA GLN A 127 -7.31 -9.78 3.95
C GLN A 127 -7.99 -11.09 3.53
N VAL A 128 -8.00 -11.37 2.23
CA VAL A 128 -8.69 -12.55 1.69
C VAL A 128 -7.77 -13.75 1.45
N PHE A 129 -6.45 -13.55 1.57
CA PHE A 129 -5.45 -14.59 1.40
C PHE A 129 -4.93 -15.03 2.77
N LEU A 130 -5.46 -16.15 3.27
CA LEU A 130 -5.03 -16.79 4.52
C LEU A 130 -4.44 -18.16 4.19
N TYR A 131 -3.35 -18.50 4.87
CA TYR A 131 -2.79 -19.83 4.83
C TYR A 131 -3.48 -20.76 5.83
N GLU A 132 -3.24 -22.07 5.71
CA GLU A 132 -3.81 -23.06 6.63
C GLU A 132 -3.43 -22.76 8.10
N ALA A 133 -2.17 -22.36 8.35
CA ALA A 133 -1.72 -21.98 9.69
C ALA A 133 -2.49 -20.79 10.28
N ASP A 134 -2.83 -19.80 9.46
CA ASP A 134 -3.61 -18.63 9.87
C ASP A 134 -5.04 -19.04 10.24
N THR A 135 -5.64 -19.88 9.42
CA THR A 135 -6.98 -20.42 9.63
C THR A 135 -7.05 -21.24 10.93
N GLU A 136 -6.01 -22.03 11.23
CA GLU A 136 -5.94 -22.78 12.46
C GLU A 136 -5.81 -21.87 13.71
N ARG A 137 -5.08 -20.77 13.59
CA ARG A 137 -5.00 -19.76 14.66
C ARG A 137 -6.36 -19.10 14.91
N LEU A 138 -7.10 -18.73 13.85
CA LEU A 138 -8.46 -18.21 13.96
C LEU A 138 -9.40 -19.25 14.60
N ARG A 139 -9.31 -20.52 14.21
CA ARG A 139 -10.11 -21.61 14.81
C ARG A 139 -9.86 -21.74 16.32
N LYS A 140 -8.61 -21.69 16.75
CA LYS A 140 -8.23 -21.72 18.18
C LYS A 140 -8.76 -20.50 18.92
N GLY A 141 -8.61 -19.29 18.35
CA GLY A 141 -9.16 -18.06 18.92
C GLY A 141 -10.69 -18.12 19.07
N PHE A 142 -11.38 -18.65 18.07
CA PHE A 142 -12.82 -18.86 18.16
C PHE A 142 -13.22 -19.83 19.29
N THR A 143 -12.52 -20.94 19.38
CA THR A 143 -12.76 -21.97 20.41
C THR A 143 -12.50 -21.44 21.82
N SER A 144 -11.51 -20.57 21.99
CA SER A 144 -11.20 -19.90 23.27
C SER A 144 -12.17 -18.75 23.61
N GLY A 145 -13.11 -18.44 22.74
CA GLY A 145 -14.11 -17.39 22.95
C GLY A 145 -13.66 -15.97 22.65
N ASN A 146 -12.57 -15.78 21.89
CA ASN A 146 -12.11 -14.46 21.48
C ASN A 146 -13.18 -13.76 20.62
N LYS A 147 -13.64 -12.59 21.09
CA LYS A 147 -14.74 -11.85 20.47
C LYS A 147 -14.34 -11.25 19.10
N VAL A 148 -13.10 -10.76 18.97
CA VAL A 148 -12.60 -10.18 17.73
C VAL A 148 -12.50 -11.25 16.65
N VAL A 149 -11.99 -12.45 17.01
CA VAL A 149 -11.94 -13.58 16.08
C VAL A 149 -13.34 -14.01 15.64
N ARG A 150 -14.32 -14.03 16.54
CA ARG A 150 -15.72 -14.34 16.19
C ARG A 150 -16.26 -13.35 15.16
N ASP A 151 -16.04 -12.06 15.37
CA ASP A 151 -16.48 -11.00 14.48
C ASP A 151 -15.82 -11.09 13.09
N ILE A 152 -14.52 -11.41 13.03
CA ILE A 152 -13.81 -11.66 11.77
C ILE A 152 -14.43 -12.84 11.00
N LEU A 153 -14.66 -13.97 11.69
CA LEU A 153 -15.22 -15.15 11.05
C LEU A 153 -16.67 -14.92 10.60
N GLU A 154 -17.44 -14.12 11.35
CA GLU A 154 -18.77 -13.70 10.93
C GLU A 154 -18.72 -12.83 9.66
N SER A 155 -17.79 -11.87 9.60
CA SER A 155 -17.56 -11.04 8.42
C SER A 155 -17.18 -11.89 7.20
N TYR A 156 -16.28 -12.85 7.36
CA TYR A 156 -15.90 -13.78 6.29
C TYR A 156 -17.08 -14.66 5.84
N SER A 157 -17.89 -15.17 6.78
CA SER A 157 -19.05 -15.99 6.45
C SER A 157 -20.11 -15.25 5.63
N LYS A 158 -20.18 -13.93 5.79
CA LYS A 158 -21.07 -13.02 5.04
C LYS A 158 -20.43 -12.48 3.78
N ALA A 159 -19.15 -12.79 3.52
CA ALA A 159 -18.35 -12.22 2.43
C ALA A 159 -18.37 -10.68 2.41
N GLU A 160 -18.32 -10.05 3.59
CA GLU A 160 -18.51 -8.59 3.74
C GLU A 160 -17.53 -7.77 2.93
N PHE A 161 -16.27 -8.21 2.80
CA PHE A 161 -15.27 -7.57 1.96
C PHE A 161 -15.74 -7.37 0.51
N PHE A 162 -16.57 -8.27 -0.01
CA PHE A 162 -17.09 -8.22 -1.36
C PHE A 162 -18.51 -7.62 -1.45
N THR A 163 -19.27 -7.65 -0.38
CA THR A 163 -20.70 -7.28 -0.38
C THR A 163 -20.96 -5.93 0.26
N LYS A 164 -20.17 -5.51 1.25
CA LYS A 164 -20.26 -4.19 1.88
C LYS A 164 -19.42 -3.17 1.09
N LEU A 165 -19.86 -2.89 -0.14
CA LEU A 165 -19.25 -1.84 -0.95
C LEU A 165 -19.93 -0.51 -0.66
N PRO A 166 -19.17 0.61 -0.69
CA PRO A 166 -19.77 1.94 -0.64
C PRO A 166 -20.78 2.13 -1.77
N ASP A 167 -21.87 2.86 -1.51
CA ASP A 167 -22.82 3.23 -2.55
C ASP A 167 -22.15 4.07 -3.64
N ILE A 168 -22.54 3.81 -4.89
CA ILE A 168 -22.11 4.64 -6.02
C ILE A 168 -22.77 6.02 -5.88
N GLU A 169 -21.98 7.07 -6.06
CA GLU A 169 -22.48 8.43 -6.03
C GLU A 169 -23.56 8.64 -7.11
N LYS A 170 -24.71 9.22 -6.72
CA LYS A 170 -25.81 9.53 -7.67
C LYS A 170 -25.44 10.63 -8.66
N GLU A 171 -24.55 11.52 -8.27
CA GLU A 171 -24.01 12.62 -9.05
C GLU A 171 -22.51 12.70 -8.81
N ILE A 172 -21.73 12.67 -9.88
CA ILE A 172 -20.27 12.76 -9.84
C ILE A 172 -19.88 14.10 -10.44
N LYS A 173 -19.38 15.01 -9.64
CA LYS A 173 -18.78 16.25 -10.12
C LYS A 173 -17.35 15.95 -10.56
N ILE A 174 -17.02 16.28 -11.80
CA ILE A 174 -15.71 16.01 -12.37
C ILE A 174 -15.03 17.30 -12.84
N VAL A 175 -13.71 17.26 -12.86
CA VAL A 175 -12.83 18.13 -13.63
C VAL A 175 -11.92 17.23 -14.46
N THR A 176 -11.69 17.59 -15.71
CA THR A 176 -10.97 16.74 -16.64
C THR A 176 -9.50 17.13 -16.74
N TYR A 177 -8.63 16.12 -16.79
CA TYR A 177 -7.20 16.25 -17.09
C TYR A 177 -6.91 15.54 -18.41
N ILE A 178 -6.36 16.26 -19.38
CA ILE A 178 -5.93 15.68 -20.66
C ILE A 178 -4.55 15.06 -20.44
N ALA A 179 -4.51 13.74 -20.32
CA ALA A 179 -3.27 13.01 -19.99
C ALA A 179 -2.37 12.83 -21.23
N ALA A 180 -2.92 12.79 -22.42
CA ALA A 180 -2.18 12.79 -23.68
C ALA A 180 -3.07 13.20 -24.87
N GLU A 181 -2.45 13.70 -25.93
CA GLU A 181 -3.05 13.78 -27.26
C GLU A 181 -2.79 12.45 -28.00
N GLY A 182 -3.83 11.68 -28.29
CA GLY A 182 -3.74 10.35 -28.88
C GLY A 182 -3.92 9.21 -27.86
N ASP A 183 -3.55 7.99 -28.25
CA ASP A 183 -3.75 6.79 -27.44
C ASP A 183 -2.89 6.77 -26.19
N ILE A 184 -3.50 6.38 -25.07
CA ILE A 184 -2.80 6.10 -23.82
C ILE A 184 -2.69 4.59 -23.65
N SER A 185 -1.45 4.08 -23.66
CA SER A 185 -1.21 2.66 -23.53
C SER A 185 -1.37 2.17 -22.09
N THR A 186 -1.60 0.88 -21.92
CA THR A 186 -1.57 0.24 -20.59
C THR A 186 -0.17 0.26 -19.97
N ASP A 187 0.90 0.40 -20.77
CA ASP A 187 2.26 0.57 -20.25
C ASP A 187 2.46 1.96 -19.62
N LEU A 188 1.81 3.00 -20.14
CA LEU A 188 1.82 4.32 -19.52
C LEU A 188 1.06 4.34 -18.18
N LEU A 189 -0.04 3.59 -18.11
CA LEU A 189 -0.86 3.49 -16.89
C LEU A 189 -0.29 2.53 -15.84
N SER A 190 0.48 1.53 -16.26
CA SER A 190 1.06 0.50 -15.40
C SER A 190 2.26 -0.14 -16.10
N PRO A 191 3.46 0.46 -15.98
CA PRO A 191 4.64 0.02 -16.68
C PRO A 191 4.99 -1.45 -16.40
N GLY A 192 5.34 -2.20 -17.47
CA GLY A 192 5.73 -3.60 -17.35
C GLY A 192 7.00 -3.80 -16.51
N GLY A 193 7.95 -2.89 -16.63
CA GLY A 193 9.19 -2.88 -15.84
C GLY A 193 8.97 -2.74 -14.32
N GLU A 194 7.84 -2.14 -13.93
CA GLU A 194 7.46 -1.94 -12.53
C GLU A 194 6.43 -2.97 -12.03
N ALA A 195 6.34 -4.13 -12.70
CA ALA A 195 5.36 -5.18 -12.37
C ALA A 195 5.49 -5.73 -10.94
N HIS A 196 6.68 -5.68 -10.37
CA HIS A 196 6.97 -6.14 -9.01
C HIS A 196 6.29 -5.29 -7.92
N SER A 197 6.00 -4.01 -8.20
CA SER A 197 5.32 -3.12 -7.25
C SER A 197 3.78 -3.26 -7.25
N ARG A 198 3.20 -4.06 -8.16
CA ARG A 198 1.73 -4.16 -8.36
C ARG A 198 0.96 -4.68 -7.14
N ALA A 199 1.63 -5.40 -6.24
CA ALA A 199 1.02 -5.85 -5.00
C ALA A 199 0.69 -4.68 -4.05
N ASP A 200 1.49 -3.62 -4.09
CA ASP A 200 1.26 -2.37 -3.37
C ASP A 200 0.68 -1.33 -4.34
N ARG A 201 -0.61 -1.04 -4.18
CA ARG A 201 -1.35 -0.15 -5.08
C ARG A 201 -0.82 1.28 -5.03
N GLU A 202 -0.42 1.76 -3.87
CA GLU A 202 0.05 3.13 -3.70
C GLU A 202 1.47 3.30 -4.25
N LEU A 203 2.34 2.33 -3.98
CA LEU A 203 3.66 2.31 -4.57
C LEU A 203 3.58 2.23 -6.10
N HIS A 204 2.78 1.29 -6.62
CA HIS A 204 2.62 1.12 -8.06
C HIS A 204 1.93 2.31 -8.73
N GLY A 205 1.02 2.99 -8.01
CA GLY A 205 0.39 4.22 -8.48
C GLY A 205 1.37 5.33 -8.84
N LYS A 206 2.52 5.40 -8.15
CA LYS A 206 3.59 6.36 -8.45
C LYS A 206 4.25 6.14 -9.82
N CYS A 207 4.05 4.98 -10.43
CA CYS A 207 4.60 4.65 -11.74
C CYS A 207 3.67 5.05 -12.90
N MET A 208 2.45 5.53 -12.62
CA MET A 208 1.48 5.91 -13.64
C MET A 208 1.84 7.28 -14.23
N ILE A 209 1.86 7.38 -15.56
CA ILE A 209 2.17 8.62 -16.29
C ILE A 209 3.48 9.29 -15.81
N SER A 210 3.68 10.57 -16.11
CA SER A 210 4.90 11.26 -15.64
C SER A 210 4.71 11.92 -14.28
N ALA A 211 5.82 12.21 -13.59
CA ALA A 211 5.80 12.92 -12.32
C ALA A 211 5.20 14.33 -12.45
N GLU A 212 5.42 15.00 -13.58
CA GLU A 212 4.85 16.31 -13.89
C GLU A 212 3.31 16.21 -13.97
N ALA A 213 2.79 15.21 -14.70
CA ALA A 213 1.37 14.97 -14.82
C ALA A 213 0.73 14.62 -13.46
N GLN A 214 1.40 13.81 -12.66
CA GLN A 214 0.98 13.51 -11.29
C GLN A 214 0.89 14.79 -10.42
N SER A 215 1.90 15.65 -10.51
CA SER A 215 1.90 16.94 -9.79
C SER A 215 0.75 17.85 -10.22
N GLU A 216 0.43 17.89 -11.51
CA GLU A 216 -0.70 18.67 -12.02
C GLU A 216 -2.03 18.10 -11.54
N ILE A 217 -2.23 16.80 -11.58
CA ILE A 217 -3.41 16.13 -11.05
C ILE A 217 -3.58 16.45 -9.56
N GLN A 218 -2.52 16.38 -8.77
CA GLN A 218 -2.57 16.71 -7.36
C GLN A 218 -2.99 18.17 -7.12
N LYS A 219 -2.43 19.12 -7.87
CA LYS A 219 -2.85 20.53 -7.80
C LYS A 219 -4.33 20.70 -8.16
N MET A 220 -4.81 19.95 -9.15
CA MET A 220 -6.24 19.99 -9.51
C MET A 220 -7.12 19.43 -8.41
N GLN A 221 -6.71 18.36 -7.73
CA GLN A 221 -7.41 17.81 -6.58
C GLN A 221 -7.49 18.84 -5.43
N ASP A 222 -6.38 19.51 -5.14
CA ASP A 222 -6.30 20.53 -4.10
C ASP A 222 -7.19 21.74 -4.39
N HIS A 223 -7.28 22.16 -5.65
CA HIS A 223 -8.15 23.26 -6.08
C HIS A 223 -9.65 22.90 -6.19
N HIS A 224 -9.95 21.60 -6.32
CA HIS A 224 -11.29 21.08 -6.52
C HIS A 224 -11.61 19.93 -5.57
N PRO A 225 -11.56 20.13 -4.24
CA PRO A 225 -11.69 19.04 -3.26
C PRO A 225 -13.09 18.38 -3.26
N ASP A 226 -14.09 19.04 -3.85
CA ASP A 226 -15.45 18.52 -4.01
C ASP A 226 -15.66 17.74 -5.32
N LYS A 227 -14.65 17.67 -6.20
CA LYS A 227 -14.73 17.02 -7.50
C LYS A 227 -13.78 15.83 -7.61
N ARG A 228 -14.08 14.95 -8.56
CA ARG A 228 -13.16 13.91 -8.98
C ARG A 228 -12.40 14.36 -10.24
N ILE A 229 -11.20 13.84 -10.41
CA ILE A 229 -10.45 14.03 -11.65
C ILE A 229 -10.89 12.95 -12.64
N MET A 230 -11.08 13.34 -13.90
CA MET A 230 -11.27 12.40 -15.01
C MET A 230 -10.11 12.51 -15.98
N LEU A 231 -9.41 11.40 -16.22
CA LEU A 231 -8.32 11.37 -17.20
C LEU A 231 -8.90 11.22 -18.59
N ILE A 232 -8.37 11.97 -19.55
CA ILE A 232 -8.83 11.94 -20.94
C ILE A 232 -7.64 11.73 -21.87
N ALA A 233 -7.84 10.82 -22.83
CA ALA A 233 -7.01 10.70 -24.04
C ALA A 233 -7.65 11.56 -25.14
N GLU A 234 -7.08 12.74 -25.42
CA GLU A 234 -7.63 13.62 -26.48
C GLU A 234 -7.40 12.99 -27.84
N LYS A 235 -8.46 12.77 -28.61
CA LYS A 235 -8.43 12.12 -29.95
C LYS A 235 -7.84 10.70 -29.94
N GLY A 236 -7.87 10.01 -28.81
CA GLY A 236 -7.32 8.66 -28.66
C GLY A 236 -8.15 7.78 -27.76
N THR A 237 -7.64 6.59 -27.49
CA THR A 237 -8.24 5.56 -26.64
C THR A 237 -7.43 5.38 -25.36
N MET A 238 -8.12 5.30 -24.22
CA MET A 238 -7.50 5.01 -22.94
C MET A 238 -7.26 3.49 -22.77
N GLY A 239 -6.05 3.10 -22.35
CA GLY A 239 -5.74 1.71 -22.01
C GLY A 239 -5.48 0.78 -23.19
N VAL A 240 -4.93 1.30 -24.28
CA VAL A 240 -4.57 0.49 -25.46
C VAL A 240 -3.41 -0.45 -25.11
N GLY A 241 -3.55 -1.73 -25.47
CA GLY A 241 -2.52 -2.75 -25.30
C GLY A 241 -2.97 -3.93 -24.44
N SER A 242 -2.03 -4.54 -23.68
CA SER A 242 -2.33 -5.71 -22.85
C SER A 242 -3.25 -5.35 -21.69
N SER A 243 -4.20 -6.23 -21.37
CA SER A 243 -5.12 -6.03 -20.24
C SER A 243 -4.36 -6.07 -18.91
N ARG A 244 -4.44 -4.97 -18.14
CA ARG A 244 -3.76 -4.83 -16.84
C ARG A 244 -4.71 -4.23 -15.80
N MET A 245 -5.12 -5.05 -14.85
CA MET A 245 -5.93 -4.59 -13.71
C MET A 245 -5.20 -3.50 -12.91
N SER A 246 -3.86 -3.57 -12.82
CA SER A 246 -3.05 -2.55 -12.16
C SER A 246 -3.17 -1.16 -12.80
N GLY A 247 -3.32 -1.06 -14.11
CA GLY A 247 -3.62 0.21 -14.78
C GLY A 247 -4.97 0.80 -14.34
N VAL A 248 -6.00 -0.03 -14.26
CA VAL A 248 -7.32 0.38 -13.74
C VAL A 248 -7.21 0.85 -12.28
N ASN A 249 -6.46 0.12 -11.44
CA ASN A 249 -6.23 0.49 -10.05
C ASN A 249 -5.49 1.84 -9.94
N ASN A 250 -4.48 2.08 -10.77
CA ASN A 250 -3.73 3.33 -10.76
C ASN A 250 -4.61 4.51 -11.19
N VAL A 251 -5.41 4.35 -12.25
CA VAL A 251 -6.39 5.38 -12.64
C VAL A 251 -7.37 5.64 -11.49
N ALA A 252 -7.92 4.61 -10.86
CA ALA A 252 -8.83 4.77 -9.73
C ALA A 252 -8.19 5.49 -8.54
N LEU A 253 -6.91 5.24 -8.25
CA LEU A 253 -6.16 5.91 -7.20
C LEU A 253 -6.01 7.41 -7.48
N TRP A 254 -5.56 7.78 -8.69
CA TRP A 254 -5.33 9.17 -9.07
C TRP A 254 -6.60 9.97 -9.35
N THR A 255 -7.69 9.32 -9.77
CA THR A 255 -8.99 9.97 -10.01
C THR A 255 -9.92 9.91 -8.79
N GLY A 256 -9.53 9.18 -7.74
CA GLY A 256 -10.30 8.98 -6.54
C GLY A 256 -10.50 10.25 -5.72
N LYS A 257 -11.39 10.15 -4.74
CA LYS A 257 -11.64 11.18 -3.74
C LYS A 257 -11.57 10.49 -2.37
N PRO A 258 -10.88 11.09 -1.38
CA PRO A 258 -10.84 10.53 -0.03
C PRO A 258 -12.23 10.23 0.52
N GLY A 259 -12.40 9.02 1.08
CA GLY A 259 -13.66 8.57 1.65
C GLY A 259 -14.76 8.17 0.66
N SER A 260 -14.46 8.18 -0.65
CA SER A 260 -15.38 7.74 -1.70
C SER A 260 -14.99 6.39 -2.28
N PRO A 261 -15.93 5.67 -2.94
CA PRO A 261 -15.61 4.46 -3.69
C PRO A 261 -14.54 4.74 -4.75
N LEU A 262 -13.54 3.87 -4.81
CA LEU A 262 -12.49 3.95 -5.82
C LEU A 262 -12.96 3.24 -7.09
N TYR A 263 -13.23 3.99 -8.12
CA TYR A 263 -13.44 3.51 -9.49
C TYR A 263 -12.75 4.43 -10.48
N PRO A 264 -12.25 3.91 -11.60
CA PRO A 264 -11.54 4.72 -12.58
C PRO A 264 -12.50 5.67 -13.29
N LEU A 265 -12.04 6.90 -13.51
CA LEU A 265 -12.70 7.89 -14.36
C LEU A 265 -11.78 8.20 -15.55
N CYS A 266 -12.10 7.66 -16.70
CA CYS A 266 -11.35 7.87 -17.94
C CYS A 266 -12.25 7.66 -19.19
#